data_213a962b18ef257f405054b3a2cff69b
#
_entry.id   213a962b18ef257f405054b3a2cff69b
#
_cell.length_a   1.000
_cell.length_b   1.000
_cell.length_c   1.000
_cell.angle_alpha   90.00
_cell.angle_beta   90.00
_cell.angle_gamma   90.00
#
_symmetry.space_group_name_H-M   'P 1'
#
loop_
_entity.id
_entity.type
_entity.pdbx_description
1 polymer ?
#
loop_
_entity_poly.entity_id
_entity_poly.type
_entity_poly.pdbx_seq_one_letter_code
_entity_poly.pdbx_strand_id
1 'polypeptide(L)'
;MGERLHEENRHGNKCNYKILGLERWLFLASHMGINNIMVELDAKVVIDLVCANNTPNRFYTPLLNDCKSLLTRFLGIRINHMYREGNRCADKLAREGCYLDDDFVVLDNPLSNDFCILLNVDATGMYSLRLLANSQPKLAS
;
A
#
# COMPACT_ATOMS: atom_id res chain seq x y z
N MET A 1 -1.55 -10.05 -31.36
CA MET A 1 -2.71 -10.07 -30.45
C MET A 1 -2.46 -10.76 -29.12
N GLY A 2 -1.58 -11.74 -29.05
CA GLY A 2 -1.28 -12.46 -27.79
C GLY A 2 -0.52 -11.68 -26.73
N GLU A 3 0.36 -10.78 -27.12
CA GLU A 3 1.22 -10.03 -26.17
C GLU A 3 0.47 -8.96 -25.38
N ARG A 4 -0.48 -8.27 -25.96
CA ARG A 4 -1.30 -7.27 -25.24
C ARG A 4 -2.21 -7.89 -24.17
N LEU A 5 -2.78 -9.04 -24.46
CA LEU A 5 -3.62 -9.75 -23.48
C LEU A 5 -2.81 -10.29 -22.29
N HIS A 6 -1.53 -10.62 -22.49
CA HIS A 6 -0.63 -11.01 -21.41
C HIS A 6 -0.17 -9.85 -20.55
N GLU A 7 0.02 -8.66 -21.13
CA GLU A 7 0.36 -7.45 -20.38
C GLU A 7 -0.82 -6.91 -19.58
N GLU A 8 -2.01 -6.88 -20.16
CA GLU A 8 -3.24 -6.49 -19.45
C GLU A 8 -3.53 -7.43 -18.28
N ASN A 9 -3.31 -8.74 -18.44
CA ASN A 9 -3.49 -9.72 -17.38
C ASN A 9 -2.45 -9.56 -16.25
N ARG A 10 -1.21 -9.21 -16.59
CA ARG A 10 -0.17 -8.97 -15.57
C ARG A 10 -0.41 -7.70 -14.77
N HIS A 11 -0.89 -6.62 -15.41
CA HIS A 11 -1.25 -5.37 -14.73
C HIS A 11 -2.52 -5.56 -13.89
N GLY A 12 -3.51 -6.29 -14.40
CA GLY A 12 -4.72 -6.62 -13.68
C GLY A 12 -4.44 -7.40 -12.38
N ASN A 13 -3.58 -8.39 -12.44
CA ASN A 13 -3.20 -9.16 -11.27
C ASN A 13 -2.45 -8.34 -10.21
N LYS A 14 -1.53 -7.47 -10.63
CA LYS A 14 -0.80 -6.61 -9.69
C LYS A 14 -1.70 -5.62 -8.96
N CYS A 15 -2.66 -5.01 -9.64
CA CYS A 15 -3.64 -4.13 -9.01
C CYS A 15 -4.52 -4.89 -8.02
N ASN A 16 -4.99 -6.08 -8.36
CA ASN A 16 -5.80 -6.92 -7.49
C ASN A 16 -5.09 -7.25 -6.17
N TYR A 17 -3.83 -7.66 -6.21
CA TYR A 17 -3.07 -7.94 -5.00
C TYR A 17 -2.89 -6.71 -4.10
N LYS A 18 -2.69 -5.54 -4.69
CA LYS A 18 -2.56 -4.30 -3.93
C LYS A 18 -3.88 -3.87 -3.29
N ILE A 19 -4.98 -4.00 -4.00
CA ILE A 19 -6.32 -3.70 -3.47
C ILE A 19 -6.69 -4.70 -2.37
N LEU A 20 -6.41 -5.99 -2.58
CA LEU A 20 -6.62 -7.02 -1.56
C LEU A 20 -5.79 -6.77 -0.30
N GLY A 21 -4.52 -6.38 -0.47
CA GLY A 21 -3.66 -5.99 0.63
C GLY A 21 -4.23 -4.81 1.42
N LEU A 22 -4.70 -3.78 0.73
CA LEU A 22 -5.35 -2.63 1.35
C LEU A 22 -6.61 -3.04 2.12
N GLU A 23 -7.47 -3.87 1.53
CA GLU A 23 -8.68 -4.37 2.17
C GLU A 23 -8.36 -5.09 3.48
N ARG A 24 -7.37 -5.98 3.46
CA ARG A 24 -6.93 -6.73 4.65
C ARG A 24 -6.37 -5.83 5.74
N TRP A 25 -5.59 -4.82 5.38
CA TRP A 25 -5.07 -3.85 6.31
C TRP A 25 -6.16 -2.99 6.95
N LEU A 26 -7.13 -2.54 6.17
CA LEU A 26 -8.27 -1.77 6.66
C LEU A 26 -9.12 -2.62 7.61
N PHE A 27 -9.35 -3.87 7.26
CA PHE A 27 -10.06 -4.81 8.12
C PHE A 27 -9.35 -4.99 9.46
N LEU A 28 -8.05 -5.26 9.46
CA LEU A 28 -7.25 -5.42 10.67
C LEU A 28 -7.27 -4.16 11.54
N ALA A 29 -7.03 -3.00 10.96
CA ALA A 29 -7.04 -1.72 11.68
C ALA A 29 -8.40 -1.44 12.32
N SER A 30 -9.50 -1.74 11.61
CA SER A 30 -10.86 -1.63 12.14
C SER A 30 -11.08 -2.57 13.32
N HIS A 31 -10.60 -3.81 13.22
CA HIS A 31 -10.70 -4.80 14.31
C HIS A 31 -9.88 -4.42 15.55
N MET A 32 -8.78 -3.74 15.35
CA MET A 32 -7.95 -3.23 16.45
C MET A 32 -8.53 -1.98 17.12
N GLY A 33 -9.68 -1.48 16.67
CA GLY A 33 -10.34 -0.32 17.24
C GLY A 33 -9.64 1.01 16.92
N ILE A 34 -8.85 1.06 15.86
CA ILE A 34 -8.19 2.28 15.41
C ILE A 34 -9.22 3.21 14.78
N ASN A 35 -9.35 4.43 15.29
CA ASN A 35 -10.35 5.39 14.83
C ASN A 35 -9.84 6.31 13.71
N ASN A 36 -8.55 6.64 13.73
CA ASN A 36 -7.93 7.53 12.76
C ASN A 36 -6.78 6.82 12.08
N ILE A 37 -6.80 6.81 10.75
CA ILE A 37 -5.76 6.16 9.96
C ILE A 37 -5.17 7.09 8.91
N MET A 38 -3.89 6.88 8.67
CA MET A 38 -3.21 7.40 7.49
C MET A 38 -2.74 6.21 6.66
N VAL A 39 -3.27 6.12 5.45
CA VAL A 39 -2.93 5.07 4.49
C VAL A 39 -1.91 5.63 3.50
N GLU A 40 -0.77 4.98 3.39
CA GLU A 40 0.28 5.34 2.45
C GLU A 40 0.49 4.19 1.46
N LEU A 41 0.35 4.50 0.19
CA LEU A 41 0.45 3.53 -0.90
C LEU A 41 1.40 4.04 -1.98
N ASP A 42 2.22 3.14 -2.51
CA ASP A 42 3.09 3.43 -3.66
C ASP A 42 2.38 3.27 -5.01
N ALA A 43 1.18 2.74 -5.00
CA ALA A 43 0.37 2.53 -6.20
C ALA A 43 -0.67 3.63 -6.39
N LYS A 44 -0.32 4.67 -7.14
CA LYS A 44 -1.23 5.78 -7.44
C LYS A 44 -2.53 5.31 -8.10
N VAL A 45 -2.46 4.32 -8.97
CA VAL A 45 -3.63 3.71 -9.62
C VAL A 45 -4.64 3.17 -8.59
N VAL A 46 -4.17 2.53 -7.52
CA VAL A 46 -5.04 2.01 -6.45
C VAL A 46 -5.68 3.16 -5.68
N ILE A 47 -4.91 4.20 -5.37
CA ILE A 47 -5.44 5.41 -4.71
C ILE A 47 -6.54 6.03 -5.54
N ASP A 48 -6.31 6.23 -6.83
CA ASP A 48 -7.27 6.84 -7.75
C ASP A 48 -8.56 6.00 -7.84
N LEU A 49 -8.44 4.68 -7.87
CA LEU A 49 -9.59 3.77 -7.88
C LEU A 49 -10.39 3.80 -6.58
N VAL A 50 -9.71 3.81 -5.44
CA VAL A 50 -10.38 3.84 -4.12
C VAL A 50 -11.04 5.18 -3.85
N CYS A 51 -10.44 6.28 -4.30
CA CYS A 51 -10.97 7.62 -4.12
C CYS A 51 -12.03 8.00 -5.18
N ALA A 52 -12.14 7.26 -6.29
CA ALA A 52 -13.12 7.53 -7.33
C ALA A 52 -14.55 7.24 -6.88
N ASN A 53 -15.49 8.11 -7.25
CA ASN A 53 -16.91 7.91 -6.95
C ASN A 53 -17.55 6.82 -7.80
N ASN A 54 -17.06 6.64 -9.02
CA ASN A 54 -17.52 5.60 -9.95
C ASN A 54 -16.33 4.83 -10.48
N THR A 55 -16.37 3.51 -10.34
CA THR A 55 -15.35 2.62 -10.91
C THR A 55 -15.86 2.00 -12.21
N PRO A 56 -15.29 2.39 -13.36
CA PRO A 56 -15.70 1.82 -14.65
C PRO A 56 -15.21 0.38 -14.84
N ASN A 57 -14.34 -0.12 -13.97
CA ASN A 57 -13.72 -1.42 -14.12
C ASN A 57 -14.44 -2.49 -13.30
N ARG A 58 -15.15 -3.38 -13.98
CA ARG A 58 -15.93 -4.47 -13.36
C ARG A 58 -15.08 -5.48 -12.59
N PHE A 59 -13.80 -5.63 -12.93
CA PHE A 59 -12.93 -6.64 -12.30
C PHE A 59 -12.54 -6.29 -10.87
N TYR A 60 -12.43 -5.00 -10.56
CA TYR A 60 -12.01 -4.54 -9.23
C TYR A 60 -13.18 -4.10 -8.35
N THR A 61 -14.38 -4.00 -8.91
CA THR A 61 -15.53 -3.41 -8.22
C THR A 61 -15.84 -4.07 -6.88
N PRO A 62 -15.86 -5.41 -6.73
CA PRO A 62 -16.14 -6.03 -5.43
C PRO A 62 -15.12 -5.66 -4.36
N LEU A 63 -13.82 -5.79 -4.65
CA LEU A 63 -12.76 -5.46 -3.70
C LEU A 63 -12.72 -3.97 -3.37
N LEU A 64 -12.95 -3.11 -4.35
CA LEU A 64 -13.02 -1.66 -4.15
C LEU A 64 -14.19 -1.27 -3.27
N ASN A 65 -15.35 -1.91 -3.45
CA ASN A 65 -16.51 -1.69 -2.61
C ASN A 65 -16.25 -2.14 -1.17
N ASP A 66 -15.56 -3.24 -0.97
CA ASP A 66 -15.15 -3.70 0.35
C ASP A 66 -14.19 -2.70 1.02
N CYS A 67 -13.20 -2.20 0.29
CA CYS A 67 -12.31 -1.15 0.79
C CYS A 67 -13.09 0.12 1.18
N LYS A 68 -13.97 0.59 0.31
CA LYS A 68 -14.79 1.79 0.57
C LYS A 68 -15.69 1.60 1.78
N SER A 69 -16.30 0.42 1.93
CA SER A 69 -17.11 0.08 3.09
C SER A 69 -16.29 0.07 4.38
N LEU A 70 -15.10 -0.49 4.35
CA LEU A 70 -14.18 -0.49 5.50
C LEU A 70 -13.73 0.92 5.88
N LEU A 71 -13.45 1.77 4.89
CA LEU A 71 -13.08 3.16 5.13
C LEU A 71 -14.14 3.94 5.91
N THR A 72 -15.42 3.63 5.74
CA THR A 72 -16.50 4.29 6.49
C THR A 72 -16.47 4.01 7.99
N ARG A 73 -15.75 3.00 8.44
CA ARG A 73 -15.61 2.63 9.85
C ARG A 73 -14.67 3.53 10.64
N PHE A 74 -13.85 4.31 9.94
CA PHE A 74 -12.87 5.20 10.58
C PHE A 74 -13.45 6.61 10.72
N LEU A 75 -13.12 7.26 11.82
CA LEU A 75 -13.53 8.64 12.08
C LEU A 75 -12.70 9.63 11.27
N GLY A 76 -11.41 9.38 11.15
CA GLY A 76 -10.50 10.19 10.36
C GLY A 76 -9.67 9.32 9.41
N ILE A 77 -9.63 9.73 8.14
CA ILE A 77 -8.91 9.01 7.10
C ILE A 77 -8.09 10.01 6.29
N ARG A 78 -6.84 9.63 6.05
CA ARG A 78 -5.99 10.29 5.08
C ARG A 78 -5.34 9.24 4.19
N ILE A 79 -5.45 9.40 2.88
CA ILE A 79 -4.84 8.50 1.91
C ILE A 79 -3.83 9.31 1.09
N ASN A 80 -2.56 8.91 1.17
CA ASN A 80 -1.45 9.59 0.52
C ASN A 80 -0.75 8.64 -0.45
N HIS A 81 -0.29 9.19 -1.56
CA HIS A 81 0.67 8.51 -2.41
C HIS A 81 2.07 8.64 -1.79
N MET A 82 2.77 7.53 -1.70
CA MET A 82 4.14 7.46 -1.24
C MET A 82 5.05 6.90 -2.33
N TYR A 83 6.23 7.47 -2.48
CA TYR A 83 7.22 6.91 -3.39
C TYR A 83 7.78 5.59 -2.83
N ARG A 84 8.20 4.71 -3.74
CA ARG A 84 8.69 3.37 -3.42
C ARG A 84 9.82 3.37 -2.38
N GLU A 85 10.70 4.37 -2.45
CA GLU A 85 11.81 4.55 -1.52
C GLU A 85 11.35 4.80 -0.08
N GLY A 86 10.17 5.37 0.10
CA GLY A 86 9.53 5.59 1.40
C GLY A 86 8.70 4.40 1.89
N ASN A 87 8.51 3.39 1.06
CA ASN A 87 7.65 2.24 1.36
C ASN A 87 8.43 0.93 1.61
N ARG A 88 9.63 1.06 2.16
CA ARG A 88 10.57 -0.07 2.33
C ARG A 88 10.06 -1.16 3.24
N CYS A 89 9.40 -0.80 4.34
CA CYS A 89 8.85 -1.78 5.27
C CYS A 89 7.77 -2.62 4.62
N ALA A 90 6.83 -1.99 3.94
CA ALA A 90 5.77 -2.69 3.22
C ALA A 90 6.32 -3.56 2.07
N ASP A 91 7.31 -3.05 1.33
CA ASP A 91 7.96 -3.79 0.25
C ASP A 91 8.70 -5.05 0.78
N LYS A 92 9.40 -4.91 1.91
CA LYS A 92 10.06 -6.05 2.56
C LYS A 92 9.05 -7.08 3.06
N LEU A 93 7.98 -6.65 3.71
CA LEU A 93 6.91 -7.54 4.14
C LEU A 93 6.26 -8.28 2.98
N ALA A 94 6.01 -7.59 1.88
CA ALA A 94 5.45 -8.18 0.68
C ALA A 94 6.36 -9.26 0.09
N ARG A 95 7.67 -9.04 0.10
CA ARG A 95 8.66 -10.04 -0.35
C ARG A 95 8.69 -11.27 0.56
N GLU A 96 8.72 -11.06 1.87
CA GLU A 96 8.65 -12.15 2.84
C GLU A 96 7.34 -12.93 2.73
N GLY A 97 6.24 -12.23 2.48
CA GLY A 97 4.92 -12.83 2.26
C GLY A 97 4.87 -13.81 1.08
N CYS A 98 5.71 -13.61 0.06
CA CYS A 98 5.80 -14.52 -1.09
C CYS A 98 6.30 -15.92 -0.71
N TYR A 99 6.99 -16.06 0.42
CA TYR A 99 7.53 -17.35 0.91
C TYR A 99 6.63 -18.02 1.94
N LEU A 100 5.51 -17.40 2.31
CA LEU A 100 4.56 -17.98 3.25
C LEU A 100 3.62 -18.95 2.53
N ASP A 101 3.30 -20.04 3.19
CA ASP A 101 2.32 -21.01 2.72
C ASP A 101 0.87 -20.54 2.98
N ASP A 102 0.70 -19.65 3.96
CA ASP A 102 -0.59 -19.08 4.33
C ASP A 102 -0.91 -17.82 3.54
N ASP A 103 -2.18 -17.63 3.22
CA ASP A 103 -2.66 -16.44 2.48
C ASP A 103 -2.50 -15.14 3.27
N PHE A 104 -2.49 -15.22 4.59
CA PHE A 104 -2.41 -14.04 5.45
C PHE A 104 -1.88 -14.41 6.83
N VAL A 105 -0.82 -13.72 7.25
CA VAL A 105 -0.22 -13.88 8.58
C VAL A 105 -0.09 -12.52 9.26
N VAL A 106 -0.51 -12.42 10.50
CA VAL A 106 -0.27 -11.26 11.37
C VAL A 106 0.95 -11.55 12.23
N LEU A 107 1.90 -10.63 12.22
CA LEU A 107 3.13 -10.74 12.99
C LEU A 107 3.05 -9.82 14.20
N ASP A 108 3.15 -10.38 15.39
CA ASP A 108 3.18 -9.62 16.65
C ASP A 108 4.55 -8.96 16.89
N ASN A 109 5.59 -9.50 16.28
CA ASN A 109 6.96 -9.00 16.42
C ASN A 109 7.63 -8.87 15.05
N PRO A 110 8.60 -7.93 14.92
CA PRO A 110 9.37 -7.80 13.69
C PRO A 110 10.12 -9.10 13.34
N LEU A 111 10.15 -9.43 12.04
CA LEU A 111 10.77 -10.66 11.51
C LEU A 111 12.27 -10.77 11.75
N SER A 112 12.98 -9.64 11.80
CA SER A 112 14.44 -9.60 11.91
C SER A 112 14.93 -8.25 12.42
N ASN A 113 16.21 -8.20 12.82
CA ASN A 113 16.86 -6.95 13.19
C ASN A 113 16.87 -5.93 12.04
N ASP A 114 17.08 -6.38 10.82
CA ASP A 114 17.02 -5.52 9.63
C ASP A 114 15.64 -4.88 9.46
N PHE A 115 14.61 -5.61 9.79
CA PHE A 115 13.24 -5.10 9.77
C PHE A 115 13.01 -4.07 10.88
N CYS A 116 13.55 -4.30 12.08
CA CYS A 116 13.52 -3.32 13.16
C CYS A 116 14.20 -2.01 12.77
N ILE A 117 15.34 -2.08 12.08
CA ILE A 117 16.06 -0.91 11.59
C ILE A 117 15.20 -0.13 10.59
N LEU A 118 14.56 -0.83 9.64
CA LEU A 118 13.67 -0.20 8.67
C LEU A 118 12.48 0.47 9.34
N LEU A 119 11.86 -0.17 10.33
CA LEU A 119 10.75 0.40 11.09
C LEU A 119 11.18 1.67 11.84
N ASN A 120 12.36 1.67 12.45
CA ASN A 120 12.89 2.84 13.13
C ASN A 120 13.19 3.99 12.16
N VAL A 121 13.76 3.69 11.00
CA VAL A 121 14.00 4.68 9.94
C VAL A 121 12.68 5.27 9.45
N ASP A 122 11.67 4.44 9.27
CA ASP A 122 10.33 4.83 8.88
C ASP A 122 9.69 5.74 9.93
N ALA A 123 9.71 5.32 11.18
CA ALA A 123 9.16 6.09 12.31
C ALA A 123 9.84 7.44 12.53
N THR A 124 11.14 7.54 12.26
CA THR A 124 11.91 8.79 12.41
C THR A 124 11.84 9.68 11.16
N GLY A 125 11.33 9.18 10.05
CA GLY A 125 11.25 9.91 8.79
C GLY A 125 12.61 10.18 8.13
N MET A 126 13.68 9.48 8.50
CA MET A 126 15.03 9.71 7.98
C MET A 126 15.14 9.52 6.46
N TYR A 127 14.38 8.58 5.90
CA TYR A 127 14.33 8.41 4.45
C TYR A 127 13.66 9.59 3.74
N SER A 128 12.73 10.27 4.39
CA SER A 128 12.08 11.48 3.86
C SER A 128 13.10 12.60 3.63
N LEU A 129 14.07 12.75 4.52
CA LEU A 129 15.17 13.68 4.33
C LEU A 129 16.03 13.31 3.11
N ARG A 130 16.27 12.03 2.89
CA ARG A 130 17.01 11.54 1.71
C ARG A 130 16.25 11.82 0.41
N LEU A 131 14.94 11.63 0.39
CA LEU A 131 14.09 11.98 -0.74
C LEU A 131 14.11 13.48 -1.03
N LEU A 132 14.00 14.32 -0.03
CA LEU A 132 14.09 15.77 -0.16
C LEU A 132 15.46 16.21 -0.71
N ALA A 133 16.54 15.59 -0.27
CA ALA A 133 17.88 15.86 -0.78
C ALA A 133 18.03 15.51 -2.26
N ASN A 134 17.41 14.42 -2.70
CA ASN A 134 17.45 13.97 -4.09
C ASN A 134 16.47 14.74 -4.99
N SER A 135 15.43 15.32 -4.42
CA SER A 135 14.41 16.09 -5.13
C SER A 135 14.69 17.59 -5.15
N GLN A 136 15.79 18.04 -4.56
CA GLN A 136 16.18 19.44 -4.68
C GLN A 136 16.32 19.77 -6.17
N PRO A 137 15.61 20.81 -6.65
CA PRO A 137 15.85 21.26 -8.01
C PRO A 137 17.33 21.58 -8.10
N LYS A 138 17.99 21.03 -9.10
CA LYS A 138 19.31 21.53 -9.49
C LYS A 138 19.14 23.02 -9.70
N LEU A 139 19.59 23.81 -8.73
CA LEU A 139 19.68 25.24 -8.91
C LEU A 139 20.44 25.42 -10.21
N ALA A 140 19.73 25.86 -11.25
CA ALA A 140 20.37 26.30 -12.47
C ALA A 140 21.31 27.43 -12.08
N SER A 141 22.56 27.10 -12.00
CA SER A 141 23.62 28.10 -11.86
C SER A 141 23.71 28.94 -13.11
#